data_e2b5e9cc4dab75d1f43a3c2364f2fb8d
#
_entry.id   e2b5e9cc4dab75d1f43a3c2364f2fb8d
#
_cell.length_a   1.000
_cell.length_b   1.000
_cell.length_c   1.000
_cell.angle_alpha   90.00
_cell.angle_beta   90.00
_cell.angle_gamma   90.00
#
_symmetry.space_group_name_H-M   'P 1'
#
loop_
_entity.id
_entity.type
_entity.pdbx_description
1 polymer ?
#
loop_
_entity_poly.entity_id
_entity_poly.type
_entity_poly.pdbx_seq_one_letter_code
_entity_poly.pdbx_strand_id
1 'polypeptide(L)'
;MRAAETAFLCRQAAAELFQAESPEQVVFTSNATHGLNLAIHSLLKPGDAVVISGYEHNAVTRPLHALGVNIRVAAGPLFDPEAQVRAFERQLDETVRAVICNHVSNVFGFILPVEGIAALCRERGIPFVLDASQSAGCLPVHMGELGAAFVAMPGHKGLYGPQGTGLL
;
A
#
# COMPACT_ATOMS: atom_id res chain seq x y z
N MET A 1 6.35 -5.80 -31.63
CA MET A 1 4.91 -5.53 -31.54
C MET A 1 4.22 -6.43 -30.50
N ARG A 2 4.24 -7.77 -30.61
CA ARG A 2 3.51 -8.65 -29.66
C ARG A 2 3.84 -8.46 -28.18
N ALA A 3 5.12 -8.26 -27.80
CA ALA A 3 5.49 -8.10 -26.39
C ALA A 3 4.96 -6.80 -25.78
N ALA A 4 5.01 -5.68 -26.51
CA ALA A 4 4.48 -4.41 -26.06
C ALA A 4 2.95 -4.45 -25.92
N GLU A 5 2.27 -5.11 -26.84
CA GLU A 5 0.82 -5.33 -26.80
C GLU A 5 0.42 -6.21 -25.61
N THR A 6 1.14 -7.31 -25.35
CA THR A 6 0.91 -8.16 -24.17
C THR A 6 1.10 -7.37 -22.86
N ALA A 7 2.15 -6.55 -22.77
CA ALA A 7 2.40 -5.71 -21.60
C ALA A 7 1.27 -4.68 -21.40
N PHE A 8 0.78 -4.05 -22.46
CA PHE A 8 -0.33 -3.12 -22.39
C PHE A 8 -1.63 -3.79 -21.94
N LEU A 9 -1.99 -4.94 -22.53
CA LEU A 9 -3.17 -5.72 -22.14
C LEU A 9 -3.12 -6.16 -20.67
N CYS A 10 -1.93 -6.53 -20.17
CA CYS A 10 -1.76 -6.85 -18.76
C CYS A 10 -2.00 -5.65 -17.85
N ARG A 11 -1.50 -4.46 -18.22
CA ARG A 11 -1.79 -3.21 -17.49
C ARG A 11 -3.27 -2.87 -17.52
N GLN A 12 -3.92 -3.04 -18.67
CA GLN A 12 -5.35 -2.80 -18.81
C GLN A 12 -6.15 -3.72 -17.89
N ALA A 13 -5.88 -5.03 -17.90
CA ALA A 13 -6.55 -5.98 -17.04
C ALA A 13 -6.33 -5.67 -15.54
N ALA A 14 -5.12 -5.24 -15.17
CA ALA A 14 -4.83 -4.82 -13.80
C ALA A 14 -5.58 -3.52 -13.42
N ALA A 15 -5.60 -2.53 -14.31
CA ALA A 15 -6.35 -1.29 -14.09
C ALA A 15 -7.84 -1.56 -13.92
N GLU A 16 -8.43 -2.43 -14.71
CA GLU A 16 -9.83 -2.85 -14.58
C GLU A 16 -10.07 -3.58 -13.25
N LEU A 17 -9.20 -4.53 -12.87
CA LEU A 17 -9.36 -5.33 -11.65
C LEU A 17 -9.25 -4.48 -10.37
N PHE A 18 -8.33 -3.52 -10.34
CA PHE A 18 -8.05 -2.69 -9.16
C PHE A 18 -8.68 -1.29 -9.25
N GLN A 19 -9.47 -1.02 -10.29
CA GLN A 19 -10.13 0.28 -10.52
C GLN A 19 -9.14 1.45 -10.50
N ALA A 20 -7.99 1.29 -11.15
CA ALA A 20 -7.11 2.39 -11.48
C ALA A 20 -7.71 3.21 -12.63
N GLU A 21 -7.45 4.51 -12.67
CA GLU A 21 -8.03 5.42 -13.68
C GLU A 21 -7.59 5.08 -15.11
N SER A 22 -6.37 4.55 -15.27
CA SER A 22 -5.84 4.18 -16.57
C SER A 22 -4.73 3.11 -16.51
N PRO A 23 -4.50 2.34 -17.58
CA PRO A 23 -3.40 1.38 -17.66
C PRO A 23 -2.00 2.00 -17.49
N GLU A 24 -1.84 3.29 -17.78
CA GLU A 24 -0.58 4.01 -17.63
C GLU A 24 -0.17 4.18 -16.15
N GLN A 25 -1.13 4.12 -15.24
CA GLN A 25 -0.86 4.15 -13.80
C GLN A 25 -0.33 2.81 -13.26
N VAL A 26 -0.39 1.74 -14.05
CA VAL A 26 0.09 0.42 -13.63
C VAL A 26 1.56 0.26 -14.01
N VAL A 27 2.41 0.11 -13.00
CA VAL A 27 3.86 -0.07 -13.15
C VAL A 27 4.24 -1.51 -12.80
N PHE A 28 4.95 -2.19 -13.71
CA PHE A 28 5.50 -3.51 -13.42
C PHE A 28 6.70 -3.43 -12.48
N THR A 29 6.67 -4.26 -11.46
CA THR A 29 7.77 -4.41 -10.51
C THR A 29 8.18 -5.88 -10.41
N SER A 30 9.32 -6.16 -9.78
CA SER A 30 9.75 -7.55 -9.57
C SER A 30 9.04 -8.24 -8.40
N ASN A 31 8.42 -7.49 -7.53
CA ASN A 31 7.63 -7.94 -6.36
C ASN A 31 7.03 -6.73 -5.62
N ALA A 32 6.20 -6.96 -4.61
CA ALA A 32 5.64 -5.90 -3.78
C ALA A 32 6.71 -5.08 -3.03
N THR A 33 7.80 -5.71 -2.58
CA THR A 33 8.91 -5.00 -1.90
C THR A 33 9.51 -3.94 -2.80
N HIS A 34 9.71 -4.26 -4.10
CA HIS A 34 10.20 -3.29 -5.07
C HIS A 34 9.20 -2.13 -5.25
N GLY A 35 7.89 -2.43 -5.40
CA GLY A 35 6.84 -1.41 -5.49
C GLY A 35 6.80 -0.51 -4.26
N LEU A 36 6.81 -1.09 -3.05
CA LEU A 36 6.82 -0.35 -1.79
C LEU A 36 8.05 0.56 -1.66
N ASN A 37 9.23 0.10 -2.07
CA ASN A 37 10.43 0.94 -2.08
C ASN A 37 10.28 2.13 -3.05
N LEU A 38 9.73 1.91 -4.25
CA LEU A 38 9.45 2.99 -5.19
C LEU A 38 8.49 4.02 -4.58
N ALA A 39 7.39 3.59 -3.99
CA ALA A 39 6.41 4.46 -3.34
C ALA A 39 7.03 5.26 -2.18
N ILE A 40 7.76 4.58 -1.28
CA ILE A 40 8.42 5.19 -0.13
C ILE A 40 9.40 6.29 -0.57
N HIS A 41 10.30 5.98 -1.51
CA HIS A 41 11.29 6.95 -2.00
C HIS A 41 10.70 8.07 -2.87
N SER A 42 9.49 7.86 -3.43
CA SER A 42 8.77 8.91 -4.16
C SER A 42 8.13 9.94 -3.24
N LEU A 43 7.69 9.53 -2.05
CA LEU A 43 6.91 10.35 -1.13
C LEU A 43 7.75 10.95 0.01
N LEU A 44 8.81 10.26 0.44
CA LEU A 44 9.51 10.54 1.69
C LEU A 44 10.98 10.91 1.48
N LYS A 45 11.47 11.79 2.34
CA LYS A 45 12.88 12.20 2.47
C LYS A 45 13.36 11.96 3.90
N PRO A 46 14.67 11.89 4.15
CA PRO A 46 15.22 11.82 5.51
C PRO A 46 14.64 12.91 6.42
N GLY A 47 14.19 12.51 7.60
CA GLY A 47 13.57 13.41 8.59
C GLY A 47 12.07 13.60 8.47
N ASP A 48 11.42 13.21 7.36
CA ASP A 48 9.96 13.27 7.21
C ASP A 48 9.26 12.36 8.23
N ALA A 49 8.05 12.74 8.67
CA ALA A 49 7.22 11.89 9.50
C ALA A 49 6.31 10.99 8.64
N VAL A 50 6.26 9.71 8.98
CA VAL A 50 5.40 8.70 8.35
C VAL A 50 4.64 7.91 9.43
N VAL A 51 3.36 7.65 9.20
CA VAL A 51 2.56 6.78 10.07
C VAL A 51 2.42 5.41 9.41
N ILE A 52 2.65 4.36 10.19
CA ILE A 52 2.48 2.97 9.76
C ILE A 52 1.62 2.20 10.76
N SER A 53 1.04 1.08 10.35
CA SER A 53 0.39 0.17 11.29
C SER A 53 1.42 -0.55 12.17
N GLY A 54 0.96 -1.11 13.30
CA GLY A 54 1.79 -2.01 14.14
C GLY A 54 2.05 -3.40 13.51
N TYR A 55 1.54 -3.67 12.31
CA TYR A 55 1.51 -4.99 11.68
C TYR A 55 2.22 -5.04 10.34
N GLU A 56 3.09 -4.05 10.05
CA GLU A 56 3.77 -3.93 8.77
C GLU A 56 4.79 -5.03 8.53
N HIS A 57 4.88 -5.43 7.26
CA HIS A 57 5.93 -6.32 6.80
C HIS A 57 7.30 -5.59 6.73
N ASN A 58 8.39 -6.34 6.83
CA ASN A 58 9.77 -5.82 6.68
C ASN A 58 10.02 -5.06 5.36
N ALA A 59 9.21 -5.32 4.32
CA ALA A 59 9.25 -4.57 3.06
C ALA A 59 8.90 -3.08 3.22
N VAL A 60 8.20 -2.71 4.29
CA VAL A 60 7.89 -1.32 4.68
C VAL A 60 8.87 -0.81 5.71
N THR A 61 9.07 -1.54 6.82
CA THR A 61 9.83 -1.03 7.96
C THR A 61 11.30 -0.84 7.66
N ARG A 62 11.94 -1.78 6.93
CA ARG A 62 13.38 -1.68 6.61
C ARG A 62 13.75 -0.47 5.74
N PRO A 63 13.07 -0.20 4.60
CA PRO A 63 13.38 0.98 3.80
C PRO A 63 13.10 2.29 4.55
N LEU A 64 12.07 2.36 5.39
CA LEU A 64 11.79 3.53 6.21
C LEU A 64 12.94 3.81 7.20
N HIS A 65 13.41 2.79 7.90
CA HIS A 65 14.57 2.91 8.78
C HIS A 65 15.84 3.30 8.01
N ALA A 66 16.08 2.68 6.86
CA ALA A 66 17.24 3.00 6.03
C ALA A 66 17.22 4.43 5.49
N LEU A 67 16.03 4.96 5.20
CA LEU A 67 15.83 6.34 4.74
C LEU A 67 15.99 7.37 5.87
N GLY A 68 15.91 6.96 7.13
CA GLY A 68 16.04 7.87 8.28
C GLY A 68 14.83 8.78 8.48
N VAL A 69 13.63 8.26 8.25
CA VAL A 69 12.37 8.98 8.53
C VAL A 69 11.92 8.79 9.98
N ASN A 70 11.08 9.68 10.47
CA ASN A 70 10.45 9.60 11.79
C ASN A 70 9.21 8.69 11.70
N ILE A 71 9.37 7.43 12.10
CA ILE A 71 8.29 6.44 12.04
C ILE A 71 7.40 6.57 13.28
N ARG A 72 6.12 6.80 13.06
CA ARG A 72 5.07 6.74 14.07
C ARG A 72 4.25 5.47 13.86
N VAL A 73 4.06 4.70 14.92
CA VAL A 73 3.33 3.44 14.84
C VAL A 73 1.92 3.63 15.40
N ALA A 74 0.92 3.44 14.55
CA ALA A 74 -0.47 3.37 14.95
C ALA A 74 -0.76 1.96 15.48
N ALA A 75 -0.54 1.77 16.79
CA ALA A 75 -0.76 0.50 17.47
C ALA A 75 -2.16 0.48 18.09
N GLY A 76 -3.01 -0.41 17.59
CA GLY A 76 -4.31 -0.76 18.15
C GLY A 76 -4.37 -2.25 18.47
N PRO A 77 -5.37 -2.72 19.23
CA PRO A 77 -5.53 -4.15 19.50
C PRO A 77 -5.88 -4.91 18.20
N LEU A 78 -5.46 -6.19 18.14
CA LEU A 78 -5.83 -7.10 17.05
C LEU A 78 -7.35 -7.30 17.02
N PHE A 79 -7.89 -7.42 15.82
CA PHE A 79 -9.30 -7.71 15.54
C PHE A 79 -10.29 -6.67 16.08
N ASP A 80 -9.84 -5.43 16.33
CA ASP A 80 -10.66 -4.27 16.63
C ASP A 80 -10.45 -3.18 15.56
N PRO A 81 -11.24 -3.20 14.47
CA PRO A 81 -11.09 -2.25 13.37
C PRO A 81 -11.27 -0.79 13.81
N GLU A 82 -12.22 -0.51 14.69
CA GLU A 82 -12.47 0.87 15.15
C GLU A 82 -11.30 1.40 15.98
N ALA A 83 -10.74 0.57 16.86
CA ALA A 83 -9.57 0.96 17.64
C ALA A 83 -8.34 1.18 16.74
N GLN A 84 -8.21 0.45 15.63
CA GLN A 84 -7.18 0.68 14.64
C GLN A 84 -7.34 2.05 13.96
N VAL A 85 -8.53 2.40 13.47
CA VAL A 85 -8.78 3.73 12.88
C VAL A 85 -8.45 4.83 13.88
N ARG A 86 -8.93 4.72 15.14
CA ARG A 86 -8.60 5.69 16.21
C ARG A 86 -7.09 5.75 16.51
N ALA A 87 -6.36 4.64 16.35
CA ALA A 87 -4.91 4.63 16.55
C ALA A 87 -4.19 5.43 15.45
N PHE A 88 -4.61 5.29 14.19
CA PHE A 88 -4.10 6.13 13.10
C PHE A 88 -4.45 7.60 13.33
N GLU A 89 -5.70 7.91 13.63
CA GLU A 89 -6.17 9.29 13.85
C GLU A 89 -5.32 10.04 14.87
N ARG A 90 -4.94 9.38 15.99
CA ARG A 90 -4.08 9.97 17.03
C ARG A 90 -2.64 10.27 16.58
N GLN A 91 -2.16 9.63 15.51
CA GLN A 91 -0.80 9.83 15.00
C GLN A 91 -0.72 10.88 13.88
N LEU A 92 -1.87 11.26 13.32
CA LEU A 92 -1.92 12.19 12.18
C LEU A 92 -1.92 13.64 12.63
N ASP A 93 -0.96 14.42 12.13
CA ASP A 93 -0.88 15.86 12.23
C ASP A 93 -0.31 16.46 10.93
N GLU A 94 -0.12 17.78 10.89
CA GLU A 94 0.39 18.51 9.72
C GLU A 94 1.83 18.17 9.32
N THR A 95 2.58 17.48 10.18
CA THR A 95 3.96 17.06 9.89
C THR A 95 4.03 15.74 9.15
N VAL A 96 2.94 14.95 9.15
CA VAL A 96 2.90 13.63 8.50
C VAL A 96 2.89 13.77 6.98
N ARG A 97 3.85 13.13 6.32
CA ARG A 97 4.02 13.17 4.85
C ARG A 97 3.39 12.01 4.12
N ALA A 98 3.20 10.88 4.78
CA ALA A 98 2.52 9.72 4.21
C ALA A 98 1.99 8.80 5.30
N VAL A 99 1.00 7.99 4.94
CA VAL A 99 0.53 6.83 5.71
C VAL A 99 0.77 5.59 4.88
N ILE A 100 1.36 4.56 5.49
CA ILE A 100 1.57 3.25 4.84
C ILE A 100 0.92 2.18 5.70
N CYS A 101 0.07 1.37 5.10
CA CYS A 101 -0.67 0.34 5.82
C CYS A 101 -0.75 -0.94 5.00
N ASN A 102 -0.49 -2.09 5.61
CA ASN A 102 -0.83 -3.37 5.01
C ASN A 102 -2.33 -3.63 5.14
N HIS A 103 -2.93 -4.18 4.09
CA HIS A 103 -4.36 -4.52 4.10
C HIS A 103 -4.64 -5.74 4.98
N VAL A 104 -3.77 -6.75 4.90
CA VAL A 104 -3.90 -7.98 5.68
C VAL A 104 -2.53 -8.35 6.27
N SER A 105 -2.48 -8.57 7.56
CA SER A 105 -1.26 -9.03 8.22
C SER A 105 -0.91 -10.45 7.79
N ASN A 106 0.30 -10.66 7.27
CA ASN A 106 0.79 -11.98 6.91
C ASN A 106 1.07 -12.90 8.11
N VAL A 107 1.11 -12.33 9.32
CA VAL A 107 1.37 -13.07 10.57
C VAL A 107 0.07 -13.47 11.24
N PHE A 108 -0.88 -12.54 11.34
CA PHE A 108 -2.10 -12.71 12.13
C PHE A 108 -3.35 -12.97 11.28
N GLY A 109 -3.30 -12.77 9.97
CA GLY A 109 -4.48 -12.79 9.10
C GLY A 109 -5.51 -11.68 9.42
N PHE A 110 -5.14 -10.71 10.25
CA PHE A 110 -5.99 -9.58 10.58
C PHE A 110 -6.15 -8.67 9.36
N ILE A 111 -7.40 -8.39 8.99
CA ILE A 111 -7.75 -7.45 7.92
C ILE A 111 -7.84 -6.06 8.56
N LEU A 112 -6.97 -5.15 8.16
CA LEU A 112 -6.97 -3.78 8.66
C LEU A 112 -8.08 -2.96 7.98
N PRO A 113 -8.68 -2.00 8.69
CA PRO A 113 -9.80 -1.17 8.20
C PRO A 113 -9.29 -0.06 7.26
N VAL A 114 -8.77 -0.46 6.11
CA VAL A 114 -8.05 0.44 5.18
C VAL A 114 -8.95 1.52 4.60
N GLU A 115 -10.25 1.28 4.46
CA GLU A 115 -11.23 2.28 4.01
C GLU A 115 -11.34 3.44 5.02
N GLY A 116 -11.42 3.12 6.32
CA GLY A 116 -11.45 4.13 7.38
C GLY A 116 -10.14 4.90 7.48
N ILE A 117 -9.00 4.21 7.37
CA ILE A 117 -7.68 4.84 7.38
C ILE A 117 -7.49 5.74 6.15
N ALA A 118 -7.88 5.26 4.96
CA ALA A 118 -7.83 6.04 3.73
C ALA A 118 -8.72 7.29 3.77
N ALA A 119 -9.90 7.19 4.39
CA ALA A 119 -10.79 8.34 4.62
C ALA A 119 -10.09 9.42 5.48
N LEU A 120 -9.47 9.04 6.59
CA LEU A 120 -8.69 9.96 7.43
C LEU A 120 -7.55 10.65 6.66
N CYS A 121 -6.87 9.89 5.79
CA CYS A 121 -5.79 10.42 4.96
C CYS A 121 -6.32 11.44 3.95
N ARG A 122 -7.42 11.11 3.26
CA ARG A 122 -8.06 11.98 2.27
C ARG A 122 -8.55 13.29 2.88
N GLU A 123 -9.18 13.24 4.06
CA GLU A 123 -9.65 14.44 4.79
C GLU A 123 -8.49 15.39 5.13
N ARG A 124 -7.29 14.86 5.34
CA ARG A 124 -6.10 15.64 5.71
C ARG A 124 -5.14 15.91 4.54
N GLY A 125 -5.47 15.44 3.33
CA GLY A 125 -4.59 15.59 2.16
C GLY A 125 -3.26 14.83 2.30
N ILE A 126 -3.23 13.74 3.08
CA ILE A 126 -2.03 12.93 3.31
C ILE A 126 -2.02 11.76 2.33
N PRO A 127 -0.96 11.54 1.54
CA PRO A 127 -0.84 10.38 0.67
C PRO A 127 -0.94 9.06 1.43
N PHE A 128 -1.79 8.15 0.93
CA PHE A 128 -1.98 6.81 1.48
C PHE A 128 -1.35 5.76 0.57
N VAL A 129 -0.53 4.87 1.13
CA VAL A 129 0.11 3.74 0.44
C VAL A 129 -0.42 2.44 1.03
N LEU A 130 -0.96 1.58 0.19
CA LEU A 130 -1.49 0.28 0.57
C LEU A 130 -0.51 -0.84 0.19
N ASP A 131 -0.08 -1.64 1.16
CA ASP A 131 0.52 -2.95 0.90
C ASP A 131 -0.60 -3.98 0.74
N ALA A 132 -0.96 -4.30 -0.50
CA ALA A 132 -1.97 -5.28 -0.85
C ALA A 132 -1.39 -6.69 -1.07
N SER A 133 -0.21 -6.98 -0.50
CA SER A 133 0.50 -8.25 -0.74
C SER A 133 -0.29 -9.51 -0.37
N GLN A 134 -1.21 -9.43 0.59
CA GLN A 134 -2.03 -10.55 1.01
C GLN A 134 -3.49 -10.45 0.52
N SER A 135 -3.92 -9.27 0.08
CA SER A 135 -5.31 -9.02 -0.31
C SER A 135 -5.54 -9.04 -1.81
N ALA A 136 -4.55 -8.56 -2.61
CA ALA A 136 -4.70 -8.52 -4.07
C ALA A 136 -5.01 -9.90 -4.65
N GLY A 137 -6.13 -10.02 -5.36
CA GLY A 137 -6.66 -11.28 -5.90
C GLY A 137 -7.45 -12.13 -4.91
N CYS A 138 -7.49 -11.78 -3.61
CA CYS A 138 -8.24 -12.52 -2.57
C CYS A 138 -9.38 -11.68 -1.97
N LEU A 139 -9.18 -10.38 -1.85
CA LEU A 139 -10.17 -9.41 -1.37
C LEU A 139 -10.34 -8.31 -2.41
N PRO A 140 -11.47 -7.60 -2.42
CA PRO A 140 -11.61 -6.38 -3.22
C PRO A 140 -10.55 -5.35 -2.82
N VAL A 141 -9.88 -4.79 -3.81
CA VAL A 141 -8.94 -3.67 -3.65
C VAL A 141 -9.28 -2.66 -4.73
N HIS A 142 -10.05 -1.64 -4.38
CA HIS A 142 -10.51 -0.61 -5.31
C HIS A 142 -9.72 0.68 -5.07
N MET A 143 -8.67 0.88 -5.87
CA MET A 143 -7.73 1.99 -5.71
C MET A 143 -8.44 3.35 -5.76
N GLY A 144 -9.39 3.51 -6.70
CA GLY A 144 -10.14 4.76 -6.86
C GLY A 144 -11.01 5.09 -5.63
N GLU A 145 -11.70 4.10 -5.06
CA GLU A 145 -12.54 4.29 -3.87
C GLU A 145 -11.69 4.61 -2.63
N LEU A 146 -10.55 3.95 -2.49
CA LEU A 146 -9.60 4.21 -1.40
C LEU A 146 -8.95 5.59 -1.53
N GLY A 147 -8.79 6.10 -2.75
CA GLY A 147 -8.00 7.30 -2.99
C GLY A 147 -6.52 7.09 -2.63
N ALA A 148 -6.03 5.85 -2.78
CA ALA A 148 -4.65 5.52 -2.48
C ALA A 148 -3.70 6.14 -3.51
N ALA A 149 -2.61 6.76 -3.03
CA ALA A 149 -1.57 7.27 -3.90
C ALA A 149 -0.78 6.13 -4.57
N PHE A 150 -0.58 5.03 -3.85
CA PHE A 150 0.06 3.81 -4.35
C PHE A 150 -0.56 2.56 -3.73
N VAL A 151 -0.68 1.51 -4.56
CA VAL A 151 -1.06 0.16 -4.11
C VAL A 151 -0.01 -0.82 -4.63
N ALA A 152 0.74 -1.45 -3.73
CA ALA A 152 1.79 -2.40 -4.09
C ALA A 152 1.34 -3.85 -3.90
N MET A 153 1.63 -4.72 -4.85
CA MET A 153 1.26 -6.13 -4.79
C MET A 153 2.24 -7.04 -5.54
N PRO A 154 2.44 -8.30 -5.08
CA PRO A 154 3.22 -9.28 -5.81
C PRO A 154 2.33 -10.05 -6.79
N GLY A 155 2.88 -10.49 -7.93
CA GLY A 155 2.15 -11.32 -8.88
C GLY A 155 1.95 -12.76 -8.41
N HIS A 156 2.87 -13.29 -7.59
CA HIS A 156 2.94 -14.72 -7.22
C HIS A 156 2.12 -15.14 -6.00
N LYS A 157 1.28 -14.25 -5.45
CA LYS A 157 0.35 -14.58 -4.36
C LYS A 157 -1.08 -14.72 -4.91
N GLY A 158 -2.03 -13.97 -4.40
CA GLY A 158 -3.44 -14.08 -4.80
C GLY A 158 -3.74 -13.82 -6.28
N LEU A 159 -2.81 -13.20 -7.02
CA LEU A 159 -2.93 -13.05 -8.48
C LEU A 159 -2.49 -14.30 -9.27
N TYR A 160 -1.93 -15.32 -8.61
CA TYR A 160 -1.50 -16.59 -9.21
C TYR A 160 -0.53 -16.45 -10.38
N GLY A 161 0.19 -15.34 -10.45
CA GLY A 161 1.22 -15.08 -11.46
C GLY A 161 2.59 -15.68 -11.10
N PRO A 162 3.58 -15.56 -11.97
CA PRO A 162 4.92 -16.10 -11.73
C PRO A 162 5.67 -15.34 -10.65
N GLN A 163 6.62 -16.01 -10.00
CA GLN A 163 7.60 -15.35 -9.14
C GLN A 163 8.43 -14.35 -9.94
N GLY A 164 8.91 -13.29 -9.28
CA GLY A 164 9.66 -12.22 -9.93
C GLY A 164 8.78 -11.19 -10.63
N THR A 165 7.48 -11.18 -10.35
CA THR A 165 6.53 -10.19 -10.86
C THR A 165 5.77 -9.51 -9.73
N GLY A 166 5.38 -8.26 -9.97
CA GLY A 166 4.54 -7.45 -9.10
C GLY A 166 4.02 -6.22 -9.83
N LEU A 167 3.12 -5.51 -9.17
CA LEU A 167 2.51 -4.28 -9.66
C LEU A 167 2.60 -3.18 -8.58
N LEU A 168 2.68 -1.96 -9.05
CA LEU A 168 2.53 -0.73 -8.30
C LEU A 168 1.62 0.19 -9.07
#